data_2ccb2b6c3f4cc599ef23ea4f7a83972c
#
_entry.id   2ccb2b6c3f4cc599ef23ea4f7a83972c
#
_cell.length_a   1.000
_cell.length_b   1.000
_cell.length_c   1.000
_cell.angle_alpha   90.00
_cell.angle_beta   90.00
_cell.angle_gamma   90.00
#
_symmetry.space_group_name_H-M   'P 1'
#
loop_
_entity.id
_entity.type
_entity.pdbx_description
1 polymer ?
#
loop_
_entity_poly.entity_id
_entity_poly.type
_entity_poly.pdbx_seq_one_letter_code
_entity_poly.pdbx_strand_id
1 'polypeptide(L)'
;MFQKRLLPIITMVVGVVIIVLSLLGSKGAGSDDLTMKIKPANYIMPAAYKVYANPEVLGGRYNLFKAVLKNESRYTIKNLKVQYRIPKYIDSWTEAIAPKYVLPGQTVVAIAYPSFDQSITQKNSQSREKAEIRITFGDKVKPAEIEESFSFTMMSAQDFAYTDMPASEIASMDDMFENNPLAACFITAEDPVIQYYTSRIQQKLLQGETAGVTRTEEQGVRFMMGIYEATRRSGMVYSSTTGVPSNTGDVQTIVQRIRLPRDVITGNTGLCIELSFLYASIMRNVGMNPMVYFIPGHAYPGFHLNGKYYAIEATGIGGEGIGGVQSAENALHAGIKELEESFQAVQQGKPGYDMIDVNELFRMGVIPMELRDDNFARQKIDEYASLWNRSSNQNIASNNGSSKSGGGGGGSSSGGGSSGSGMSNYTRGPVFSYPVGWKVTNNPYPQIPPMKSIIASPQGYLEVYQIDGTSNVWDGLNYLVQLYGSMGMSISYQRSGSYNGYSLVTGATTNSSGQQAGWVGAFRAKGNSVVGLVIPAGVSQTQQIFSTLK
;
A
#
# COMPACT_ATOMS: atom_id res chain seq x y z
N MET A 1 -61.08 54.28 -57.33
CA MET A 1 -60.80 52.79 -57.46
C MET A 1 -59.39 52.43 -57.23
N PHE A 2 -58.47 53.34 -57.24
CA PHE A 2 -56.99 53.07 -57.05
C PHE A 2 -56.53 52.82 -55.61
N GLN A 3 -57.21 53.42 -54.61
CA GLN A 3 -56.79 53.22 -53.19
C GLN A 3 -57.09 51.82 -52.61
N LYS A 4 -58.04 51.07 -53.13
CA LYS A 4 -58.37 49.72 -52.59
C LYS A 4 -57.43 48.64 -53.06
N ARG A 5 -56.56 48.86 -54.05
CA ARG A 5 -55.54 47.91 -54.51
C ARG A 5 -54.17 48.15 -53.97
N LEU A 6 -53.92 49.34 -53.41
CA LEU A 6 -52.56 49.68 -52.88
C LEU A 6 -52.31 49.00 -51.50
N LEU A 7 -53.32 48.88 -50.67
CA LEU A 7 -53.21 48.34 -49.31
C LEU A 7 -52.69 46.89 -49.28
N PRO A 8 -53.23 45.95 -50.07
CA PRO A 8 -52.71 44.59 -50.10
C PRO A 8 -51.27 44.48 -50.68
N ILE A 9 -50.92 45.37 -51.60
CA ILE A 9 -49.55 45.37 -52.15
C ILE A 9 -48.54 45.90 -51.12
N ILE A 10 -48.90 46.94 -50.38
CA ILE A 10 -48.06 47.46 -49.28
C ILE A 10 -47.90 46.41 -48.15
N THR A 11 -48.97 45.75 -47.77
CA THR A 11 -48.90 44.69 -46.76
C THR A 11 -48.04 43.48 -47.20
N MET A 12 -48.15 43.16 -48.49
CA MET A 12 -47.31 42.09 -49.08
C MET A 12 -45.83 42.47 -49.13
N VAL A 13 -45.51 43.71 -49.53
CA VAL A 13 -44.15 44.24 -49.55
C VAL A 13 -43.60 44.35 -48.13
N VAL A 14 -44.38 44.85 -47.17
CA VAL A 14 -43.98 44.90 -45.74
C VAL A 14 -43.77 43.51 -45.18
N GLY A 15 -44.66 42.53 -45.51
CA GLY A 15 -44.49 41.13 -45.12
C GLY A 15 -43.24 40.51 -45.69
N VAL A 16 -42.93 40.73 -46.97
CA VAL A 16 -41.71 40.26 -47.61
C VAL A 16 -40.49 40.93 -47.01
N VAL A 17 -40.51 42.22 -46.74
CA VAL A 17 -39.42 42.95 -46.07
C VAL A 17 -39.19 42.42 -44.66
N ILE A 18 -40.25 42.14 -43.88
CA ILE A 18 -40.13 41.54 -42.54
C ILE A 18 -39.54 40.12 -42.63
N ILE A 19 -39.96 39.31 -43.60
CA ILE A 19 -39.43 37.97 -43.83
C ILE A 19 -37.95 38.06 -44.24
N VAL A 20 -37.58 38.94 -45.15
CA VAL A 20 -36.20 39.17 -45.59
C VAL A 20 -35.34 39.71 -44.45
N LEU A 21 -35.85 40.66 -43.66
CA LEU A 21 -35.16 41.17 -42.48
C LEU A 21 -35.06 40.10 -41.38
N SER A 22 -36.04 39.21 -41.19
CA SER A 22 -35.93 38.10 -40.26
C SER A 22 -34.95 37.02 -40.74
N LEU A 23 -34.87 36.80 -42.07
CA LEU A 23 -33.88 35.89 -42.67
C LEU A 23 -32.46 36.47 -42.69
N LEU A 24 -32.34 37.80 -42.86
CA LEU A 24 -31.05 38.52 -42.78
C LEU A 24 -30.64 38.81 -41.32
N GLY A 25 -31.59 38.73 -40.38
CA GLY A 25 -31.41 39.06 -38.96
C GLY A 25 -31.18 37.90 -38.02
N SER A 26 -31.02 36.68 -38.53
CA SER A 26 -30.56 35.56 -37.68
C SER A 26 -29.08 35.68 -37.40
N LYS A 27 -28.70 36.67 -36.59
CA LYS A 27 -27.39 36.68 -35.93
C LYS A 27 -27.42 35.52 -34.95
N GLY A 28 -26.86 34.37 -35.35
CA GLY A 28 -26.52 33.31 -34.41
C GLY A 28 -25.42 33.81 -33.48
N ALA A 29 -25.21 33.12 -32.37
CA ALA A 29 -24.11 33.39 -31.44
C ALA A 29 -22.76 33.43 -32.17
N GLY A 30 -21.94 34.44 -31.86
CA GLY A 30 -20.58 34.57 -32.37
C GLY A 30 -19.51 34.02 -31.40
N SER A 31 -18.26 34.06 -31.76
CA SER A 31 -17.16 33.59 -30.87
C SER A 31 -17.13 34.33 -29.53
N ASP A 32 -17.43 35.61 -29.52
CA ASP A 32 -17.41 36.47 -28.33
C ASP A 32 -18.57 36.19 -27.36
N ASP A 33 -19.58 35.42 -27.81
CA ASP A 33 -20.76 35.07 -27.01
C ASP A 33 -20.55 33.80 -26.14
N LEU A 34 -19.44 33.08 -26.32
CA LEU A 34 -19.08 31.88 -25.55
C LEU A 34 -17.85 32.17 -24.70
N THR A 35 -18.03 32.30 -23.40
CA THR A 35 -16.90 32.40 -22.47
C THR A 35 -16.42 31.01 -22.07
N MET A 36 -15.10 30.88 -21.91
CA MET A 36 -14.46 29.61 -21.61
C MET A 36 -13.46 29.75 -20.46
N LYS A 37 -13.46 28.76 -19.55
CA LYS A 37 -12.42 28.55 -18.54
C LYS A 37 -11.94 27.13 -18.63
N ILE A 38 -10.64 26.93 -18.92
CA ILE A 38 -10.01 25.61 -18.96
C ILE A 38 -9.45 25.28 -17.57
N LYS A 39 -9.71 24.06 -17.12
CA LYS A 39 -9.06 23.42 -15.97
C LYS A 39 -8.27 22.23 -16.49
N PRO A 40 -6.97 22.40 -16.77
CA PRO A 40 -6.13 21.32 -17.27
C PRO A 40 -5.69 20.38 -16.14
N ALA A 41 -5.33 19.14 -16.48
CA ALA A 41 -4.47 18.31 -15.65
C ALA A 41 -3.06 18.92 -15.61
N ASN A 42 -2.41 18.91 -14.45
CA ASN A 42 -1.01 19.34 -14.33
C ASN A 42 -0.07 18.24 -14.79
N TYR A 43 -0.44 16.99 -14.50
CA TYR A 43 0.34 15.78 -14.80
C TYR A 43 -0.50 14.77 -15.59
N ILE A 44 0.14 14.11 -16.54
CA ILE A 44 -0.38 12.88 -17.17
C ILE A 44 0.64 11.77 -16.88
N MET A 45 0.18 10.73 -16.19
CA MET A 45 0.97 9.55 -15.81
C MET A 45 0.83 8.46 -16.88
N PRO A 46 1.89 8.13 -17.64
CA PRO A 46 1.83 7.10 -18.67
C PRO A 46 1.40 5.72 -18.17
N ALA A 47 1.73 5.36 -16.93
CA ALA A 47 1.28 4.11 -16.32
C ALA A 47 -0.26 4.00 -16.26
N ALA A 48 -0.95 5.13 -16.13
CA ALA A 48 -2.42 5.20 -16.03
C ALA A 48 -3.12 5.52 -17.38
N TYR A 49 -2.45 5.36 -18.52
CA TYR A 49 -2.96 5.79 -19.83
C TYR A 49 -4.35 5.22 -20.18
N LYS A 50 -4.65 3.97 -19.75
CA LYS A 50 -5.96 3.35 -19.96
C LYS A 50 -7.06 3.98 -19.09
N VAL A 51 -6.71 4.48 -17.91
CA VAL A 51 -7.64 5.18 -17.02
C VAL A 51 -8.05 6.52 -17.62
N TYR A 52 -7.08 7.29 -18.14
CA TYR A 52 -7.38 8.58 -18.80
C TYR A 52 -8.26 8.43 -20.04
N ALA A 53 -8.17 7.29 -20.72
CA ALA A 53 -8.95 7.04 -21.94
C ALA A 53 -10.42 6.66 -21.68
N ASN A 54 -10.79 6.32 -20.43
CA ASN A 54 -12.10 5.77 -20.12
C ASN A 54 -12.90 6.65 -19.14
N PRO A 55 -13.96 7.34 -19.61
CA PRO A 55 -14.79 8.20 -18.76
C PRO A 55 -15.57 7.47 -17.66
N GLU A 56 -15.70 6.14 -17.73
CA GLU A 56 -16.44 5.35 -16.74
C GLU A 56 -15.56 4.93 -15.56
N VAL A 57 -14.24 4.89 -15.75
CA VAL A 57 -13.30 4.49 -14.72
C VAL A 57 -13.22 5.56 -13.64
N LEU A 58 -13.40 5.17 -12.39
CA LEU A 58 -13.36 6.04 -11.23
C LEU A 58 -14.24 7.30 -11.38
N GLY A 59 -15.41 7.14 -12.03
CA GLY A 59 -16.37 8.22 -12.27
C GLY A 59 -15.88 9.33 -13.21
N GLY A 60 -14.92 9.03 -14.09
CA GLY A 60 -14.35 9.97 -15.05
C GLY A 60 -13.53 11.10 -14.41
N ARG A 61 -13.00 10.85 -13.22
CA ARG A 61 -12.21 11.82 -12.46
C ARG A 61 -10.94 12.21 -13.21
N TYR A 62 -10.28 11.25 -13.85
CA TYR A 62 -9.01 11.43 -14.53
C TYR A 62 -9.22 11.80 -16.00
N ASN A 63 -8.86 13.02 -16.37
CA ASN A 63 -9.07 13.58 -17.70
C ASN A 63 -7.93 14.54 -18.06
N LEU A 64 -7.79 14.89 -19.33
CA LEU A 64 -6.79 15.84 -19.79
C LEU A 64 -7.14 17.28 -19.42
N PHE A 65 -8.44 17.64 -19.56
CA PHE A 65 -8.94 18.94 -19.15
C PHE A 65 -10.46 18.91 -19.01
N LYS A 66 -10.97 19.87 -18.23
CA LYS A 66 -12.37 20.28 -18.19
C LYS A 66 -12.48 21.71 -18.73
N ALA A 67 -13.29 21.92 -19.75
CA ALA A 67 -13.61 23.25 -20.25
C ALA A 67 -15.02 23.65 -19.76
N VAL A 68 -15.08 24.65 -18.91
CA VAL A 68 -16.33 25.25 -18.44
C VAL A 68 -16.71 26.33 -19.46
N LEU A 69 -17.84 26.12 -20.15
CA LEU A 69 -18.32 26.94 -21.24
C LEU A 69 -19.63 27.62 -20.84
N LYS A 70 -19.73 28.93 -20.94
CA LYS A 70 -20.94 29.69 -20.64
C LYS A 70 -21.42 30.47 -21.86
N ASN A 71 -22.67 30.28 -22.25
CA ASN A 71 -23.29 31.04 -23.32
C ASN A 71 -23.78 32.40 -22.77
N GLU A 72 -23.09 33.46 -23.09
CA GLU A 72 -23.45 34.83 -22.69
C GLU A 72 -24.44 35.49 -23.65
N SER A 73 -24.78 34.84 -24.78
CA SER A 73 -25.71 35.36 -25.74
C SER A 73 -27.16 35.09 -25.37
N ARG A 74 -28.08 35.82 -26.04
CA ARG A 74 -29.52 35.54 -26.00
C ARG A 74 -29.98 34.42 -26.93
N TYR A 75 -29.06 33.81 -27.68
CA TYR A 75 -29.33 32.75 -28.66
C TYR A 75 -28.86 31.42 -28.15
N THR A 76 -29.56 30.33 -28.50
CA THR A 76 -29.04 28.98 -28.28
C THR A 76 -27.83 28.71 -29.16
N ILE A 77 -26.74 28.35 -28.57
CA ILE A 77 -25.58 27.79 -29.29
C ILE A 77 -25.93 26.38 -29.72
N LYS A 78 -25.75 26.08 -31.02
CA LYS A 78 -26.05 24.78 -31.63
C LYS A 78 -24.78 24.21 -32.26
N ASN A 79 -24.78 22.88 -32.42
CA ASN A 79 -23.69 22.13 -33.04
C ASN A 79 -22.33 22.42 -32.38
N LEU A 80 -22.35 22.57 -31.03
CA LEU A 80 -21.13 22.74 -30.26
C LEU A 80 -20.27 21.48 -30.42
N LYS A 81 -19.01 21.68 -30.83
CA LYS A 81 -17.96 20.67 -30.84
C LYS A 81 -16.75 21.23 -30.12
N VAL A 82 -16.24 20.46 -29.16
CA VAL A 82 -14.98 20.74 -28.46
C VAL A 82 -14.02 19.66 -28.89
N GLN A 83 -12.95 20.03 -29.55
CA GLN A 83 -11.93 19.11 -30.05
C GLN A 83 -10.58 19.46 -29.44
N TYR A 84 -9.72 18.47 -29.30
CA TYR A 84 -8.36 18.65 -28.81
C TYR A 84 -7.39 17.80 -29.61
N ARG A 85 -6.10 18.18 -29.56
CA ARG A 85 -4.99 17.36 -30.00
C ARG A 85 -3.78 17.61 -29.10
N ILE A 86 -2.90 16.62 -29.05
CA ILE A 86 -1.63 16.69 -28.34
C ILE A 86 -0.55 16.30 -29.35
N PRO A 87 0.13 17.25 -29.99
CA PRO A 87 1.16 16.95 -30.98
C PRO A 87 2.16 15.89 -30.50
N LYS A 88 2.54 14.94 -31.34
CA LYS A 88 3.37 13.75 -31.07
C LYS A 88 2.65 12.59 -30.37
N TYR A 89 1.49 12.81 -29.75
CA TYR A 89 0.76 11.77 -29.03
C TYR A 89 -0.63 11.51 -29.60
N ILE A 90 -1.35 12.59 -29.89
CA ILE A 90 -2.68 12.57 -30.52
C ILE A 90 -2.68 13.69 -31.55
N ASP A 91 -2.22 13.37 -32.78
CA ASP A 91 -2.02 14.38 -33.82
C ASP A 91 -3.34 14.81 -34.50
N SER A 92 -4.33 13.92 -34.53
CA SER A 92 -5.64 14.23 -35.10
C SER A 92 -6.55 14.92 -34.08
N TRP A 93 -7.41 15.83 -34.59
CA TRP A 93 -8.44 16.46 -33.75
C TRP A 93 -9.42 15.40 -33.23
N THR A 94 -9.45 15.22 -31.92
CA THR A 94 -10.32 14.28 -31.20
C THR A 94 -11.42 15.03 -30.47
N GLU A 95 -12.66 14.54 -30.49
CA GLU A 95 -13.77 15.17 -29.80
C GLU A 95 -13.73 14.91 -28.30
N ALA A 96 -13.87 15.98 -27.51
CA ALA A 96 -14.17 15.89 -26.07
C ALA A 96 -15.67 15.59 -25.87
N ILE A 97 -16.03 15.02 -24.73
CA ILE A 97 -17.44 14.82 -24.35
C ILE A 97 -18.04 16.18 -24.00
N ALA A 98 -19.00 16.64 -24.80
CA ALA A 98 -19.67 17.92 -24.64
C ALA A 98 -21.13 17.86 -25.09
N PRO A 99 -22.04 18.65 -24.51
CA PRO A 99 -23.40 18.80 -25.02
C PRO A 99 -23.39 19.53 -26.37
N LYS A 100 -24.27 19.13 -27.30
CA LYS A 100 -24.36 19.73 -28.65
C LYS A 100 -25.07 21.10 -28.65
N TYR A 101 -25.78 21.44 -27.58
CA TYR A 101 -26.57 22.66 -27.44
C TYR A 101 -26.28 23.32 -26.11
N VAL A 102 -26.19 24.66 -26.13
CA VAL A 102 -26.03 25.46 -24.90
C VAL A 102 -27.08 26.58 -24.94
N LEU A 103 -28.00 26.56 -24.02
CA LEU A 103 -29.09 27.57 -23.93
C LEU A 103 -28.52 28.91 -23.49
N PRO A 104 -29.23 30.03 -23.76
CA PRO A 104 -28.87 31.35 -23.25
C PRO A 104 -28.62 31.35 -21.75
N GLY A 105 -27.47 31.89 -21.33
CA GLY A 105 -27.06 31.95 -19.93
C GLY A 105 -26.63 30.62 -19.30
N GLN A 106 -26.76 29.51 -20.02
CA GLN A 106 -26.36 28.17 -19.51
C GLN A 106 -24.85 28.01 -19.45
N THR A 107 -24.41 27.37 -18.38
CA THR A 107 -23.02 26.87 -18.23
C THR A 107 -23.01 25.38 -18.40
N VAL A 108 -22.08 24.87 -19.23
CA VAL A 108 -21.86 23.43 -19.48
C VAL A 108 -20.38 23.09 -19.32
N VAL A 109 -20.07 21.79 -19.16
CA VAL A 109 -18.70 21.31 -19.06
C VAL A 109 -18.43 20.35 -20.20
N ALA A 110 -17.33 20.59 -20.92
CA ALA A 110 -16.74 19.64 -21.86
C ALA A 110 -15.54 18.97 -21.18
N ILE A 111 -15.39 17.66 -21.36
CA ILE A 111 -14.34 16.87 -20.70
C ILE A 111 -13.59 16.06 -21.77
N ALA A 112 -12.26 16.13 -21.75
CA ALA A 112 -11.39 15.41 -22.67
C ALA A 112 -10.75 14.19 -22.00
N TYR A 113 -10.99 13.00 -22.56
CA TYR A 113 -10.41 11.74 -22.15
C TYR A 113 -9.43 11.26 -23.22
N PRO A 114 -8.12 11.47 -23.04
CA PRO A 114 -7.13 11.20 -24.08
C PRO A 114 -6.84 9.70 -24.20
N SER A 115 -6.97 9.17 -25.41
CA SER A 115 -6.57 7.79 -25.72
C SER A 115 -5.16 7.80 -26.28
N PHE A 116 -4.19 7.50 -25.42
CA PHE A 116 -2.78 7.39 -25.81
C PHE A 116 -2.47 5.99 -26.37
N ASP A 117 -1.52 5.94 -27.31
CA ASP A 117 -0.95 4.67 -27.76
C ASP A 117 -0.13 4.01 -26.62
N GLN A 118 -0.10 2.68 -26.60
CA GLN A 118 0.63 1.90 -25.58
C GLN A 118 2.14 2.27 -25.51
N SER A 119 2.73 2.76 -26.60
CA SER A 119 4.13 3.18 -26.62
C SER A 119 4.45 4.29 -25.61
N ILE A 120 3.43 4.99 -25.09
CA ILE A 120 3.62 6.00 -24.03
C ILE A 120 4.24 5.36 -22.76
N THR A 121 4.01 4.07 -22.52
CA THR A 121 4.59 3.33 -21.39
C THR A 121 6.11 3.09 -21.52
N GLN A 122 6.69 3.41 -22.68
CA GLN A 122 8.14 3.37 -22.90
C GLN A 122 8.83 4.70 -22.57
N LYS A 123 8.07 5.71 -22.20
CA LYS A 123 8.61 7.03 -21.85
C LYS A 123 9.39 6.96 -20.54
N ASN A 124 10.67 7.27 -20.59
CA ASN A 124 11.61 7.17 -19.47
C ASN A 124 12.02 8.51 -18.84
N SER A 125 11.49 9.63 -19.37
CA SER A 125 11.75 10.97 -18.85
C SER A 125 10.49 11.82 -18.97
N GLN A 126 10.31 12.76 -18.05
CA GLN A 126 9.23 13.73 -18.12
C GLN A 126 9.52 14.80 -19.20
N SER A 127 8.44 15.36 -19.75
CA SER A 127 8.51 16.48 -20.70
C SER A 127 7.31 17.40 -20.55
N ARG A 128 7.52 18.69 -20.81
CA ARG A 128 6.41 19.63 -20.88
C ARG A 128 5.81 19.58 -22.28
N GLU A 129 4.53 19.29 -22.34
CA GLU A 129 3.77 19.14 -23.58
C GLU A 129 2.68 20.19 -23.67
N LYS A 130 2.17 20.38 -24.88
CA LYS A 130 1.11 21.34 -25.18
C LYS A 130 -0.12 20.60 -25.71
N ALA A 131 -1.29 20.87 -25.15
CA ALA A 131 -2.56 20.50 -25.75
C ALA A 131 -3.17 21.71 -26.46
N GLU A 132 -3.71 21.47 -27.64
CA GLU A 132 -4.44 22.47 -28.42
C GLU A 132 -5.92 22.10 -28.41
N ILE A 133 -6.77 23.12 -28.24
CA ILE A 133 -8.22 22.99 -28.17
C ILE A 133 -8.82 23.81 -29.28
N ARG A 134 -9.81 23.24 -29.97
CA ARG A 134 -10.63 23.94 -30.96
C ARG A 134 -12.10 23.74 -30.63
N ILE A 135 -12.81 24.86 -30.52
CA ILE A 135 -14.25 24.87 -30.27
C ILE A 135 -14.92 25.47 -31.49
N THR A 136 -15.86 24.73 -32.06
CA THR A 136 -16.67 25.18 -33.18
C THR A 136 -18.15 25.07 -32.86
N PHE A 137 -18.97 26.01 -33.31
CA PHE A 137 -20.41 26.01 -33.11
C PHE A 137 -21.17 26.88 -34.12
N GLY A 138 -22.45 26.64 -34.24
CA GLY A 138 -23.37 27.36 -35.12
C GLY A 138 -23.81 26.61 -36.36
N ASP A 139 -24.86 27.09 -37.01
CA ASP A 139 -25.50 26.48 -38.21
C ASP A 139 -25.00 27.10 -39.53
N LYS A 140 -23.99 27.96 -39.50
CA LYS A 140 -23.47 28.67 -40.68
C LYS A 140 -22.51 27.82 -41.47
N VAL A 141 -22.36 28.08 -42.77
CA VAL A 141 -21.37 27.45 -43.65
C VAL A 141 -19.95 27.66 -43.10
N LYS A 142 -19.70 28.77 -42.41
CA LYS A 142 -18.49 29.02 -41.62
C LYS A 142 -18.88 29.15 -40.16
N PRO A 143 -18.73 28.10 -39.34
CA PRO A 143 -19.05 28.13 -37.92
C PRO A 143 -18.16 29.15 -37.19
N ALA A 144 -18.61 29.56 -35.99
CA ALA A 144 -17.74 30.29 -35.07
C ALA A 144 -16.66 29.33 -34.56
N GLU A 145 -15.43 29.85 -34.43
CA GLU A 145 -14.28 29.05 -34.02
C GLU A 145 -13.50 29.78 -32.94
N ILE A 146 -13.10 29.05 -31.90
CA ILE A 146 -12.25 29.50 -30.81
C ILE A 146 -11.10 28.49 -30.70
N GLU A 147 -9.88 28.98 -30.73
CA GLU A 147 -8.67 28.17 -30.51
C GLU A 147 -7.99 28.59 -29.21
N GLU A 148 -7.63 27.61 -28.41
CA GLU A 148 -6.92 27.79 -27.17
C GLU A 148 -5.87 26.71 -26.99
N SER A 149 -4.99 26.90 -26.01
CA SER A 149 -3.99 25.89 -25.69
C SER A 149 -3.53 26.03 -24.25
N PHE A 150 -3.10 24.91 -23.68
CA PHE A 150 -2.46 24.87 -22.37
C PHE A 150 -1.26 23.92 -22.38
N SER A 151 -0.41 24.04 -21.36
CA SER A 151 0.72 23.15 -21.16
C SER A 151 0.50 22.29 -19.93
N PHE A 152 0.94 21.03 -20.01
CA PHE A 152 0.93 20.07 -18.92
C PHE A 152 2.26 19.29 -18.91
N THR A 153 2.52 18.54 -17.84
CA THR A 153 3.68 17.66 -17.78
C THR A 153 3.28 16.23 -18.13
N MET A 154 3.82 15.72 -19.23
CA MET A 154 3.80 14.29 -19.53
C MET A 154 4.93 13.65 -18.75
N MET A 155 4.59 12.81 -17.78
CA MET A 155 5.53 12.18 -16.86
C MET A 155 6.29 11.02 -17.50
N SER A 156 7.28 10.47 -16.83
CA SER A 156 7.87 9.19 -17.20
C SER A 156 6.91 8.04 -16.78
N ALA A 157 7.05 6.88 -17.41
CA ALA A 157 6.20 5.73 -17.11
C ALA A 157 6.37 5.19 -15.68
N GLN A 158 7.45 5.55 -15.01
CA GLN A 158 7.75 5.18 -13.63
C GLN A 158 7.51 6.31 -12.63
N ASP A 159 7.04 7.48 -13.07
CA ASP A 159 6.73 8.58 -12.15
C ASP A 159 5.28 8.49 -11.70
N PHE A 160 5.07 8.66 -10.41
CA PHE A 160 3.76 8.72 -9.77
C PHE A 160 3.58 10.07 -9.10
N ALA A 161 2.52 10.79 -9.46
CA ALA A 161 2.11 12.01 -8.78
C ALA A 161 1.00 11.66 -7.77
N TYR A 162 1.26 11.86 -6.50
CA TYR A 162 0.31 11.60 -5.42
C TYR A 162 -0.93 12.49 -5.50
N THR A 163 -0.78 13.71 -6.04
CA THR A 163 -1.89 14.64 -6.32
C THR A 163 -1.62 15.42 -7.59
N ASP A 164 -2.70 15.89 -8.24
CA ASP A 164 -2.66 16.83 -9.37
C ASP A 164 -2.96 18.27 -8.93
N MET A 165 -3.17 18.48 -7.63
CA MET A 165 -3.46 19.80 -7.09
C MET A 165 -2.21 20.69 -7.07
N PRO A 166 -2.33 21.98 -7.42
CA PRO A 166 -1.26 22.94 -7.17
C PRO A 166 -0.92 23.02 -5.68
N ALA A 167 0.35 23.18 -5.34
CA ALA A 167 0.81 23.25 -3.94
C ALA A 167 0.06 24.30 -3.10
N SER A 168 -0.40 25.40 -3.74
CA SER A 168 -1.18 26.46 -3.06
C SER A 168 -2.63 26.05 -2.74
N GLU A 169 -3.14 24.97 -3.31
CA GLU A 169 -4.50 24.46 -3.11
C GLU A 169 -4.55 23.27 -2.16
N ILE A 170 -3.42 22.68 -1.80
CA ILE A 170 -3.30 21.58 -0.84
C ILE A 170 -3.59 22.10 0.56
N ALA A 171 -4.70 21.67 1.15
CA ALA A 171 -5.15 22.09 2.48
C ALA A 171 -4.94 21.01 3.55
N SER A 172 -4.92 19.73 3.16
CA SER A 172 -4.81 18.59 4.06
C SER A 172 -3.91 17.49 3.49
N MET A 173 -3.55 16.52 4.33
CA MET A 173 -2.85 15.31 3.87
C MET A 173 -3.71 14.44 2.96
N ASP A 174 -5.03 14.51 3.05
CA ASP A 174 -5.92 13.78 2.14
C ASP A 174 -5.78 14.30 0.70
N ASP A 175 -5.57 15.61 0.54
CA ASP A 175 -5.29 16.22 -0.77
C ASP A 175 -3.98 15.70 -1.37
N MET A 176 -2.99 15.38 -0.51
CA MET A 176 -1.72 14.79 -0.95
C MET A 176 -1.87 13.37 -1.49
N PHE A 177 -2.96 12.67 -1.17
CA PHE A 177 -3.19 11.27 -1.57
C PHE A 177 -4.33 11.12 -2.58
N GLU A 178 -4.71 12.22 -3.22
CA GLU A 178 -5.81 12.27 -4.19
C GLU A 178 -5.69 11.22 -5.31
N ASN A 179 -4.47 10.91 -5.75
CA ASN A 179 -4.18 10.00 -6.85
C ASN A 179 -3.87 8.56 -6.41
N ASN A 180 -3.96 8.21 -5.12
CA ASN A 180 -3.69 6.85 -4.64
C ASN A 180 -4.43 5.75 -5.44
N PRO A 181 -5.68 5.92 -5.94
CA PRO A 181 -6.30 4.91 -6.78
C PRO A 181 -5.51 4.57 -8.04
N LEU A 182 -4.74 5.51 -8.61
CA LEU A 182 -3.88 5.26 -9.77
C LEU A 182 -2.62 4.45 -9.42
N ALA A 183 -2.26 4.32 -8.15
CA ALA A 183 -1.16 3.47 -7.69
C ALA A 183 -1.37 2.00 -8.10
N ALA A 184 -2.63 1.56 -8.23
CA ALA A 184 -2.96 0.23 -8.73
C ALA A 184 -2.45 -0.04 -10.16
N CYS A 185 -2.18 1.01 -10.96
CA CYS A 185 -1.56 0.86 -12.28
C CYS A 185 -0.13 0.30 -12.22
N PHE A 186 0.54 0.38 -11.06
CA PHE A 186 1.88 -0.15 -10.83
C PHE A 186 1.87 -1.58 -10.25
N ILE A 187 0.70 -2.13 -9.93
CA ILE A 187 0.55 -3.49 -9.38
C ILE A 187 0.34 -4.46 -10.53
N THR A 188 1.43 -5.09 -10.98
CA THR A 188 1.50 -5.86 -12.23
C THR A 188 1.40 -7.37 -11.98
N ALA A 189 0.27 -7.85 -11.43
CA ALA A 189 0.07 -9.25 -11.08
C ALA A 189 0.12 -10.22 -12.27
N GLU A 190 -0.26 -9.75 -13.48
CA GLU A 190 -0.27 -10.55 -14.71
C GLU A 190 1.08 -10.54 -15.44
N ASP A 191 2.09 -9.85 -14.90
CA ASP A 191 3.44 -9.85 -15.42
C ASP A 191 4.04 -11.28 -15.37
N PRO A 192 4.51 -11.85 -16.51
CA PRO A 192 5.11 -13.19 -16.53
C PRO A 192 6.29 -13.37 -15.55
N VAL A 193 7.03 -12.29 -15.25
CA VAL A 193 8.12 -12.30 -14.26
C VAL A 193 7.56 -12.46 -12.85
N ILE A 194 6.48 -11.76 -12.51
CA ILE A 194 5.81 -11.88 -11.22
C ILE A 194 5.18 -13.25 -11.05
N GLN A 195 4.53 -13.79 -12.08
CA GLN A 195 3.99 -15.15 -12.06
C GLN A 195 5.10 -16.17 -11.79
N TYR A 196 6.25 -16.01 -12.45
CA TYR A 196 7.41 -16.88 -12.25
C TYR A 196 7.97 -16.77 -10.83
N TYR A 197 8.14 -15.56 -10.30
CA TYR A 197 8.59 -15.32 -8.93
C TYR A 197 7.64 -15.93 -7.89
N THR A 198 6.34 -15.72 -8.07
CA THR A 198 5.29 -16.31 -7.24
C THR A 198 5.38 -17.83 -7.22
N SER A 199 5.53 -18.47 -8.40
CA SER A 199 5.70 -19.92 -8.49
C SER A 199 6.95 -20.42 -7.75
N ARG A 200 8.06 -19.67 -7.79
CA ARG A 200 9.27 -20.03 -7.04
C ARG A 200 9.07 -19.93 -5.52
N ILE A 201 8.37 -18.90 -5.04
CA ILE A 201 7.99 -18.76 -3.62
C ILE A 201 7.19 -19.98 -3.18
N GLN A 202 6.14 -20.33 -3.93
CA GLN A 202 5.29 -21.48 -3.63
C GLN A 202 6.08 -22.79 -3.57
N GLN A 203 6.93 -23.05 -4.56
CA GLN A 203 7.70 -24.29 -4.65
C GLN A 203 8.81 -24.40 -3.60
N LYS A 204 9.53 -23.33 -3.31
CA LYS A 204 10.76 -23.36 -2.53
C LYS A 204 10.56 -23.03 -1.05
N LEU A 205 9.61 -22.16 -0.71
CA LEU A 205 9.36 -21.71 0.66
C LEU A 205 8.09 -22.30 1.26
N LEU A 206 7.07 -22.55 0.45
CA LEU A 206 5.74 -22.97 0.91
C LEU A 206 5.42 -24.41 0.53
N GLN A 207 6.41 -25.20 0.12
CA GLN A 207 6.28 -26.64 -0.18
C GLN A 207 5.18 -26.98 -1.20
N GLY A 208 4.93 -26.07 -2.16
CA GLY A 208 3.92 -26.25 -3.19
C GLY A 208 2.50 -25.91 -2.78
N GLU A 209 2.28 -25.37 -1.60
CA GLU A 209 0.94 -24.91 -1.17
C GLU A 209 0.45 -23.76 -2.03
N THR A 210 -0.69 -23.95 -2.67
CA THR A 210 -1.30 -22.95 -3.57
C THR A 210 -2.78 -22.74 -3.32
N ALA A 211 -3.47 -23.69 -2.69
CA ALA A 211 -4.92 -23.75 -2.77
C ALA A 211 -5.67 -23.07 -1.62
N GLY A 212 -5.00 -22.76 -0.52
CA GLY A 212 -5.68 -22.33 0.69
C GLY A 212 -5.63 -20.82 0.98
N VAL A 213 -4.78 -20.10 0.27
CA VAL A 213 -4.48 -18.67 0.55
C VAL A 213 -5.69 -17.73 0.48
N THR A 214 -6.72 -18.11 -0.27
CA THR A 214 -7.97 -17.34 -0.40
C THR A 214 -9.10 -17.86 0.50
N ARG A 215 -8.88 -18.92 1.25
CA ARG A 215 -9.93 -19.60 2.03
C ARG A 215 -9.78 -19.40 3.52
N THR A 216 -8.56 -19.44 4.03
CA THR A 216 -8.30 -19.31 5.47
C THR A 216 -7.33 -18.18 5.76
N GLU A 217 -7.58 -17.48 6.85
CA GLU A 217 -6.75 -16.37 7.33
C GLU A 217 -5.31 -16.82 7.59
N GLU A 218 -5.14 -17.99 8.23
CA GLU A 218 -3.83 -18.58 8.53
C GLU A 218 -2.99 -18.81 7.26
N GLN A 219 -3.60 -19.36 6.21
CA GLN A 219 -2.89 -19.61 4.95
C GLN A 219 -2.56 -18.31 4.21
N GLY A 220 -3.45 -17.31 4.25
CA GLY A 220 -3.18 -15.98 3.72
C GLY A 220 -2.00 -15.30 4.42
N VAL A 221 -1.99 -15.31 5.75
CA VAL A 221 -0.88 -14.78 6.57
C VAL A 221 0.42 -15.54 6.28
N ARG A 222 0.38 -16.88 6.26
CA ARG A 222 1.54 -17.71 5.95
C ARG A 222 2.12 -17.40 4.56
N PHE A 223 1.26 -17.18 3.57
CA PHE A 223 1.69 -16.81 2.22
C PHE A 223 2.37 -15.44 2.21
N MET A 224 1.77 -14.44 2.86
CA MET A 224 2.34 -13.10 2.99
C MET A 224 3.71 -13.14 3.71
N MET A 225 3.84 -13.91 4.78
CA MET A 225 5.13 -14.16 5.44
C MET A 225 6.13 -14.89 4.51
N GLY A 226 5.66 -15.76 3.63
CA GLY A 226 6.47 -16.42 2.60
C GLY A 226 7.06 -15.44 1.59
N ILE A 227 6.30 -14.41 1.20
CA ILE A 227 6.81 -13.32 0.36
C ILE A 227 7.92 -12.56 1.11
N TYR A 228 7.71 -12.24 2.39
CA TYR A 228 8.70 -11.58 3.23
C TYR A 228 10.01 -12.42 3.32
N GLU A 229 9.89 -13.71 3.57
CA GLU A 229 11.06 -14.61 3.60
C GLU A 229 11.78 -14.70 2.25
N ALA A 230 11.05 -14.64 1.13
CA ALA A 230 11.65 -14.61 -0.20
C ALA A 230 12.52 -13.35 -0.38
N THR A 231 11.98 -12.16 -0.09
CA THR A 231 12.70 -10.89 -0.19
C THR A 231 13.90 -10.86 0.76
N ARG A 232 13.69 -11.22 2.02
CA ARG A 232 14.72 -11.25 3.06
C ARG A 232 15.88 -12.23 2.72
N ARG A 233 15.55 -13.46 2.30
CA ARG A 233 16.56 -14.50 1.99
C ARG A 233 17.26 -14.25 0.66
N SER A 234 16.67 -13.47 -0.24
CA SER A 234 17.34 -12.96 -1.45
C SER A 234 18.42 -11.93 -1.13
N GLY A 235 18.49 -11.44 0.12
CA GLY A 235 19.34 -10.33 0.50
C GLY A 235 18.84 -9.00 -0.06
N MET A 236 17.54 -8.89 -0.36
CA MET A 236 16.94 -7.63 -0.76
C MET A 236 17.05 -6.60 0.36
N VAL A 237 17.31 -5.35 0.01
CA VAL A 237 17.46 -4.28 0.99
C VAL A 237 16.44 -3.17 0.76
N TYR A 238 15.95 -2.62 1.86
CA TYR A 238 15.14 -1.42 1.83
C TYR A 238 16.03 -0.19 1.63
N SER A 239 15.60 0.72 0.77
CA SER A 239 16.24 2.02 0.55
C SER A 239 15.23 3.13 0.85
N SER A 240 15.62 4.13 1.63
CA SER A 240 14.77 5.28 2.01
C SER A 240 15.08 6.55 1.23
N THR A 241 15.67 6.43 0.04
CA THR A 241 16.13 7.58 -0.76
C THR A 241 15.03 8.56 -1.15
N THR A 242 13.80 8.08 -1.30
CA THR A 242 12.59 8.88 -1.50
C THR A 242 11.44 8.24 -0.74
N GLY A 243 10.46 9.02 -0.31
CA GLY A 243 9.34 8.54 0.50
C GLY A 243 7.98 8.98 -0.01
N VAL A 244 6.96 8.38 0.55
CA VAL A 244 5.57 8.84 0.49
C VAL A 244 5.49 10.23 1.14
N PRO A 245 4.65 11.17 0.68
CA PRO A 245 4.48 12.46 1.33
C PRO A 245 4.20 12.35 2.83
N SER A 246 4.91 13.11 3.65
CA SER A 246 4.85 13.05 5.11
C SER A 246 4.06 14.20 5.75
N ASN A 247 3.93 15.32 5.04
CA ASN A 247 3.17 16.49 5.47
C ASN A 247 2.80 17.35 4.26
N THR A 248 1.87 18.28 4.42
CA THR A 248 1.37 19.17 3.33
C THR A 248 2.42 20.11 2.74
N GLY A 249 3.51 20.37 3.45
CA GLY A 249 4.63 21.18 2.97
C GLY A 249 5.67 20.39 2.16
N ASP A 250 5.50 19.08 2.06
CA ASP A 250 6.46 18.17 1.42
C ASP A 250 6.22 18.12 -0.11
N VAL A 251 6.30 19.29 -0.76
CA VAL A 251 6.05 19.42 -2.20
C VAL A 251 7.09 18.70 -3.08
N GLN A 252 8.23 18.35 -2.50
CA GLN A 252 9.29 17.61 -3.19
C GLN A 252 8.91 16.14 -3.43
N THR A 253 8.04 15.58 -2.58
CA THR A 253 7.60 14.19 -2.65
C THR A 253 6.26 14.01 -3.35
N ILE A 254 5.61 15.09 -3.84
CA ILE A 254 4.39 14.99 -4.63
C ILE A 254 4.57 14.07 -5.84
N VAL A 255 5.74 14.09 -6.45
CA VAL A 255 6.12 13.20 -7.55
C VAL A 255 7.22 12.27 -7.09
N GLN A 256 6.96 10.98 -7.14
CA GLN A 256 7.93 9.95 -6.80
C GLN A 256 8.16 9.03 -7.99
N ARG A 257 9.44 8.70 -8.24
CA ARG A 257 9.77 7.63 -9.18
C ARG A 257 9.57 6.28 -8.50
N ILE A 258 8.76 5.41 -9.09
CA ILE A 258 8.39 4.09 -8.58
C ILE A 258 8.75 3.04 -9.62
N ARG A 259 9.64 2.12 -9.27
CA ARG A 259 9.99 0.98 -10.11
C ARG A 259 8.87 -0.06 -10.11
N LEU A 260 8.71 -0.74 -11.23
CA LEU A 260 7.78 -1.85 -11.32
C LEU A 260 8.24 -3.03 -10.44
N PRO A 261 7.34 -3.90 -9.98
CA PRO A 261 7.66 -5.09 -9.17
C PRO A 261 8.79 -5.93 -9.74
N ARG A 262 8.86 -6.14 -11.09
CA ARG A 262 9.95 -6.86 -11.74
C ARG A 262 11.32 -6.18 -11.57
N ASP A 263 11.34 -4.85 -11.59
CA ASP A 263 12.56 -4.07 -11.44
C ASP A 263 13.06 -4.08 -10.00
N VAL A 264 12.14 -4.13 -9.03
CA VAL A 264 12.44 -4.31 -7.60
C VAL A 264 13.10 -5.67 -7.37
N ILE A 265 12.57 -6.74 -7.98
CA ILE A 265 13.17 -8.08 -7.89
C ILE A 265 14.57 -8.08 -8.50
N THR A 266 14.71 -7.60 -9.74
CA THR A 266 16.01 -7.65 -10.45
C THR A 266 17.06 -6.75 -9.83
N GLY A 267 16.67 -5.59 -9.31
CA GLY A 267 17.53 -4.65 -8.61
C GLY A 267 17.85 -5.05 -7.16
N ASN A 268 17.13 -6.02 -6.63
CA ASN A 268 17.24 -6.54 -5.26
C ASN A 268 17.23 -5.46 -4.18
N THR A 269 16.42 -4.43 -4.40
CA THR A 269 16.23 -3.29 -3.49
C THR A 269 14.86 -2.67 -3.72
N GLY A 270 14.24 -2.07 -2.71
CA GLY A 270 12.94 -1.42 -2.85
C GLY A 270 12.71 -0.29 -1.86
N LEU A 271 11.89 0.68 -2.26
CA LEU A 271 11.25 1.67 -1.39
C LEU A 271 10.05 1.03 -0.69
N CYS A 272 9.50 1.65 0.36
CA CYS A 272 8.31 1.13 1.05
C CYS A 272 7.14 0.87 0.10
N ILE A 273 6.82 1.84 -0.76
CA ILE A 273 5.74 1.72 -1.75
C ILE A 273 6.05 0.68 -2.84
N GLU A 274 7.30 0.57 -3.29
CA GLU A 274 7.73 -0.41 -4.30
C GLU A 274 7.61 -1.85 -3.76
N LEU A 275 8.03 -2.07 -2.51
CA LEU A 275 7.84 -3.34 -1.82
C LEU A 275 6.35 -3.64 -1.65
N SER A 276 5.54 -2.65 -1.29
CA SER A 276 4.08 -2.81 -1.16
C SER A 276 3.45 -3.25 -2.48
N PHE A 277 3.86 -2.68 -3.61
CA PHE A 277 3.36 -3.07 -4.93
C PHE A 277 3.86 -4.45 -5.37
N LEU A 278 5.09 -4.82 -5.01
CA LEU A 278 5.61 -6.17 -5.23
C LEU A 278 4.76 -7.21 -4.49
N TYR A 279 4.51 -6.99 -3.20
CA TYR A 279 3.70 -7.90 -2.38
C TYR A 279 2.27 -7.98 -2.90
N ALA A 280 1.65 -6.84 -3.21
CA ALA A 280 0.30 -6.80 -3.76
C ALA A 280 0.20 -7.54 -5.11
N SER A 281 1.21 -7.41 -5.98
CA SER A 281 1.27 -8.14 -7.25
C SER A 281 1.33 -9.65 -7.06
N ILE A 282 2.18 -10.12 -6.14
CA ILE A 282 2.32 -11.55 -5.81
C ILE A 282 1.05 -12.10 -5.18
N MET A 283 0.47 -11.40 -4.21
CA MET A 283 -0.76 -11.82 -3.53
C MET A 283 -1.94 -11.89 -4.50
N ARG A 284 -2.08 -10.90 -5.39
CA ARG A 284 -3.13 -10.91 -6.40
C ARG A 284 -2.95 -12.04 -7.41
N ASN A 285 -1.71 -12.36 -7.79
CA ASN A 285 -1.42 -13.45 -8.73
C ASN A 285 -1.92 -14.82 -8.26
N VAL A 286 -2.03 -15.04 -6.94
CA VAL A 286 -2.62 -16.24 -6.35
C VAL A 286 -4.09 -16.09 -5.96
N GLY A 287 -4.74 -15.00 -6.39
CA GLY A 287 -6.16 -14.76 -6.18
C GLY A 287 -6.54 -14.19 -4.81
N MET A 288 -5.59 -13.72 -4.01
CA MET A 288 -5.87 -12.98 -2.77
C MET A 288 -6.46 -11.59 -3.09
N ASN A 289 -7.01 -10.93 -2.08
CA ASN A 289 -7.42 -9.53 -2.16
C ASN A 289 -6.38 -8.62 -1.50
N PRO A 290 -5.34 -8.17 -2.22
CA PRO A 290 -4.29 -7.35 -1.64
C PRO A 290 -4.78 -5.94 -1.35
N MET A 291 -4.25 -5.40 -0.26
CA MET A 291 -4.42 -4.02 0.19
C MET A 291 -3.06 -3.32 0.18
N VAL A 292 -3.05 -2.03 -0.13
CA VAL A 292 -1.91 -1.16 0.14
C VAL A 292 -2.39 -0.05 1.04
N TYR A 293 -1.72 0.11 2.17
CA TYR A 293 -2.02 1.14 3.16
C TYR A 293 -1.05 2.29 2.99
N PHE A 294 -1.59 3.51 3.03
CA PHE A 294 -0.83 4.75 2.94
C PHE A 294 -0.99 5.53 4.23
N ILE A 295 0.11 5.93 4.79
CA ILE A 295 0.17 6.82 5.95
C ILE A 295 1.18 7.93 5.70
N PRO A 296 1.18 9.03 6.46
CA PRO A 296 2.16 10.08 6.29
C PRO A 296 3.60 9.55 6.34
N GLY A 297 4.32 9.64 5.21
CA GLY A 297 5.71 9.22 5.09
C GLY A 297 5.94 7.73 4.81
N HIS A 298 4.90 6.89 4.76
CA HIS A 298 5.06 5.44 4.59
C HIS A 298 3.95 4.78 3.79
N ALA A 299 4.25 3.60 3.24
CA ALA A 299 3.27 2.68 2.67
C ALA A 299 3.67 1.23 2.97
N TYR A 300 2.69 0.38 3.29
CA TYR A 300 2.92 -1.02 3.62
C TYR A 300 1.83 -1.92 3.04
N PRO A 301 2.16 -3.18 2.73
CA PRO A 301 1.24 -4.12 2.09
C PRO A 301 0.43 -4.92 3.09
N GLY A 302 -0.70 -5.41 2.63
CA GLY A 302 -1.51 -6.37 3.34
C GLY A 302 -2.55 -7.02 2.46
N PHE A 303 -3.54 -7.66 3.07
CA PHE A 303 -4.68 -8.24 2.37
C PHE A 303 -5.95 -8.18 3.21
N HIS A 304 -7.08 -8.31 2.54
CA HIS A 304 -8.40 -8.39 3.15
C HIS A 304 -8.99 -9.79 2.91
N LEU A 305 -9.49 -10.43 3.96
CA LEU A 305 -10.16 -11.74 3.87
C LEU A 305 -11.20 -11.87 4.98
N ASN A 306 -12.40 -12.35 4.64
CA ASN A 306 -13.49 -12.63 5.58
C ASN A 306 -13.86 -11.42 6.49
N GLY A 307 -13.79 -10.21 5.95
CA GLY A 307 -14.09 -8.98 6.70
C GLY A 307 -12.97 -8.50 7.62
N LYS A 308 -11.78 -9.13 7.58
CA LYS A 308 -10.61 -8.75 8.37
C LYS A 308 -9.47 -8.27 7.49
N TYR A 309 -8.71 -7.32 8.01
CA TYR A 309 -7.55 -6.73 7.36
C TYR A 309 -6.26 -7.23 8.02
N TYR A 310 -5.27 -7.51 7.20
CA TYR A 310 -3.95 -8.00 7.59
C TYR A 310 -2.90 -7.11 6.96
N ALA A 311 -1.76 -6.95 7.62
CA ALA A 311 -0.64 -6.16 7.12
C ALA A 311 0.70 -6.78 7.55
N ILE A 312 1.76 -6.43 6.83
CA ILE A 312 3.14 -6.79 7.17
C ILE A 312 4.05 -5.59 6.89
N GLU A 313 5.00 -5.33 7.79
CA GLU A 313 6.04 -4.32 7.58
C GLU A 313 7.12 -4.87 6.63
N ALA A 314 7.00 -4.51 5.34
CA ALA A 314 7.85 -5.05 4.29
C ALA A 314 9.28 -4.48 4.30
N THR A 315 9.55 -3.38 5.00
CA THR A 315 10.86 -2.70 5.03
C THR A 315 11.84 -3.31 6.03
N GLY A 316 11.39 -4.22 6.90
CA GLY A 316 12.23 -4.92 7.88
C GLY A 316 13.20 -5.97 7.29
N ILE A 317 13.50 -5.88 6.00
CA ILE A 317 14.37 -6.82 5.27
C ILE A 317 15.86 -6.47 5.32
N GLY A 318 16.23 -5.35 5.93
CA GLY A 318 17.59 -4.82 6.01
C GLY A 318 17.79 -3.56 5.18
N GLY A 319 19.02 -3.03 5.18
CA GLY A 319 19.33 -1.72 4.57
C GLY A 319 19.01 -0.57 5.52
N GLU A 320 18.35 0.48 5.02
CA GLU A 320 17.99 1.69 5.80
C GLU A 320 16.67 1.53 6.58
N GLY A 321 16.08 0.33 6.58
CA GLY A 321 14.84 0.03 7.29
C GLY A 321 14.98 0.01 8.82
N ILE A 322 13.85 0.05 9.48
CA ILE A 322 13.75 0.13 10.95
C ILE A 322 14.31 -1.16 11.58
N GLY A 323 15.37 -1.02 12.39
CA GLY A 323 15.85 -2.09 13.28
C GLY A 323 16.63 -3.22 12.62
N GLY A 324 17.15 -3.05 11.40
CA GLY A 324 17.92 -4.09 10.70
C GLY A 324 17.04 -5.21 10.14
N VAL A 325 17.64 -6.40 9.89
CA VAL A 325 16.88 -7.54 9.33
C VAL A 325 15.99 -8.17 10.39
N GLN A 326 14.68 -8.10 10.20
CA GLN A 326 13.68 -8.67 11.08
C GLN A 326 13.30 -10.11 10.68
N SER A 327 12.71 -10.88 11.61
CA SER A 327 12.03 -12.13 11.26
C SER A 327 10.67 -11.83 10.62
N ALA A 328 10.11 -12.78 9.86
CA ALA A 328 8.79 -12.62 9.26
C ALA A 328 7.68 -12.41 10.31
N GLU A 329 7.82 -13.04 11.49
CA GLU A 329 6.91 -12.87 12.60
C GLU A 329 6.97 -11.43 13.16
N ASN A 330 8.18 -10.88 13.34
CA ASN A 330 8.33 -9.52 13.82
C ASN A 330 7.80 -8.51 12.80
N ALA A 331 8.04 -8.72 11.51
CA ALA A 331 7.51 -7.90 10.45
C ALA A 331 5.97 -7.95 10.38
N LEU A 332 5.38 -9.13 10.60
CA LEU A 332 3.93 -9.30 10.70
C LEU A 332 3.36 -8.52 11.90
N HIS A 333 3.96 -8.66 13.07
CA HIS A 333 3.53 -7.93 14.27
C HIS A 333 3.64 -6.41 14.10
N ALA A 334 4.73 -5.94 13.50
CA ALA A 334 4.91 -4.53 13.21
C ALA A 334 3.82 -4.00 12.26
N GLY A 335 3.55 -4.71 11.16
CA GLY A 335 2.52 -4.32 10.21
C GLY A 335 1.10 -4.35 10.80
N ILE A 336 0.76 -5.35 11.63
CA ILE A 336 -0.54 -5.39 12.31
C ILE A 336 -0.68 -4.21 13.27
N LYS A 337 0.35 -3.91 14.07
CA LYS A 337 0.34 -2.77 14.98
C LYS A 337 0.15 -1.44 14.24
N GLU A 338 0.86 -1.25 13.14
CA GLU A 338 0.76 -0.06 12.30
C GLU A 338 -0.63 0.08 11.68
N LEU A 339 -1.24 -1.04 11.26
CA LEU A 339 -2.61 -1.08 10.77
C LEU A 339 -3.62 -0.69 11.85
N GLU A 340 -3.48 -1.19 13.08
CA GLU A 340 -4.34 -0.83 14.20
C GLU A 340 -4.23 0.66 14.53
N GLU A 341 -3.00 1.22 14.56
CA GLU A 341 -2.74 2.64 14.77
C GLU A 341 -3.35 3.49 13.65
N SER A 342 -3.29 3.02 12.39
CA SER A 342 -3.88 3.67 11.23
C SER A 342 -5.41 3.73 11.33
N PHE A 343 -6.06 2.62 11.68
CA PHE A 343 -7.51 2.63 11.88
C PHE A 343 -7.95 3.53 13.03
N GLN A 344 -7.20 3.58 14.13
CA GLN A 344 -7.46 4.52 15.22
C GLN A 344 -7.31 5.98 14.77
N ALA A 345 -6.31 6.28 13.95
CA ALA A 345 -6.11 7.61 13.40
C ALA A 345 -7.27 8.04 12.50
N VAL A 346 -7.75 7.15 11.62
CA VAL A 346 -8.95 7.39 10.79
C VAL A 346 -10.18 7.62 11.64
N GLN A 347 -10.41 6.82 12.69
CA GLN A 347 -11.54 7.02 13.61
C GLN A 347 -11.48 8.35 14.36
N GLN A 348 -10.28 8.88 14.60
CA GLN A 348 -10.06 10.21 15.19
C GLN A 348 -10.15 11.35 14.17
N GLY A 349 -10.42 11.06 12.89
CA GLY A 349 -10.48 12.05 11.81
C GLY A 349 -9.14 12.65 11.43
N LYS A 350 -8.03 11.95 11.68
CA LYS A 350 -6.70 12.40 11.26
C LYS A 350 -6.54 12.23 9.75
N PRO A 351 -6.15 13.27 9.01
CA PRO A 351 -5.95 13.20 7.57
C PRO A 351 -4.66 12.43 7.20
N GLY A 352 -4.60 11.95 5.96
CA GLY A 352 -3.42 11.31 5.40
C GLY A 352 -3.30 9.81 5.67
N TYR A 353 -4.37 9.19 6.11
CA TYR A 353 -4.49 7.74 6.25
C TYR A 353 -5.45 7.20 5.21
N ASP A 354 -4.93 6.45 4.25
CA ASP A 354 -5.69 5.94 3.11
C ASP A 354 -5.34 4.48 2.84
N MET A 355 -6.23 3.77 2.16
CA MET A 355 -5.98 2.41 1.71
C MET A 355 -6.61 2.15 0.36
N ILE A 356 -5.93 1.38 -0.47
CA ILE A 356 -6.49 0.91 -1.73
C ILE A 356 -6.78 -0.59 -1.68
N ASP A 357 -8.00 -0.97 -2.04
CA ASP A 357 -8.38 -2.34 -2.37
C ASP A 357 -8.06 -2.57 -3.85
N VAL A 358 -7.02 -3.35 -4.12
CA VAL A 358 -6.51 -3.55 -5.48
C VAL A 358 -7.52 -4.28 -6.37
N ASN A 359 -8.25 -5.25 -5.81
CA ASN A 359 -9.27 -5.99 -6.56
C ASN A 359 -10.46 -5.10 -6.91
N GLU A 360 -10.86 -4.21 -5.99
CA GLU A 360 -11.91 -3.23 -6.25
C GLU A 360 -11.52 -2.29 -7.38
N LEU A 361 -10.33 -1.69 -7.30
CA LEU A 361 -9.84 -0.76 -8.32
C LEU A 361 -9.75 -1.43 -9.71
N PHE A 362 -9.31 -2.69 -9.77
CA PHE A 362 -9.27 -3.43 -11.03
C PHE A 362 -10.68 -3.71 -11.58
N ARG A 363 -11.66 -4.00 -10.69
CA ARG A 363 -13.07 -4.11 -11.11
C ARG A 363 -13.65 -2.78 -11.60
N MET A 364 -13.18 -1.66 -11.05
CA MET A 364 -13.53 -0.32 -11.50
C MET A 364 -12.82 0.11 -12.79
N GLY A 365 -11.97 -0.75 -13.38
CA GLY A 365 -11.31 -0.50 -14.65
C GLY A 365 -9.91 0.11 -14.55
N VAL A 366 -9.31 0.21 -13.37
CA VAL A 366 -7.90 0.57 -13.24
C VAL A 366 -7.05 -0.61 -13.70
N ILE A 367 -6.40 -0.48 -14.84
CA ILE A 367 -5.68 -1.56 -15.51
C ILE A 367 -4.19 -1.22 -15.54
N PRO A 368 -3.31 -2.09 -15.00
CA PRO A 368 -1.87 -1.88 -15.04
C PRO A 368 -1.30 -2.00 -16.45
N MET A 369 -0.03 -1.62 -16.61
CA MET A 369 0.72 -1.78 -17.84
C MET A 369 0.88 -3.27 -18.20
N GLU A 370 0.73 -3.60 -19.48
CA GLU A 370 1.03 -4.93 -20.00
C GLU A 370 2.54 -5.08 -20.21
N LEU A 371 3.11 -6.14 -19.64
CA LEU A 371 4.54 -6.38 -19.67
C LEU A 371 4.86 -7.71 -20.37
N ARG A 372 5.94 -7.72 -21.14
CA ARG A 372 6.42 -8.93 -21.81
C ARG A 372 7.32 -9.73 -20.87
N ASP A 373 7.47 -11.02 -21.15
CA ASP A 373 8.40 -11.88 -20.41
C ASP A 373 9.86 -11.41 -20.53
N ASP A 374 10.66 -11.70 -19.51
CA ASP A 374 12.06 -11.28 -19.41
C ASP A 374 12.92 -12.42 -18.87
N ASN A 375 13.74 -12.99 -19.76
CA ASN A 375 14.65 -14.09 -19.40
C ASN A 375 15.73 -13.67 -18.40
N PHE A 376 16.20 -12.43 -18.45
CA PHE A 376 17.18 -11.94 -17.47
C PHE A 376 16.59 -11.90 -16.07
N ALA A 377 15.36 -11.38 -15.95
CA ALA A 377 14.64 -11.35 -14.69
C ALA A 377 14.39 -12.77 -14.13
N ARG A 378 14.04 -13.74 -15.00
CA ARG A 378 13.88 -15.15 -14.58
C ARG A 378 15.19 -15.76 -14.06
N GLN A 379 16.31 -15.50 -14.72
CA GLN A 379 17.62 -15.97 -14.25
C GLN A 379 17.96 -15.39 -12.87
N LYS A 380 17.70 -14.09 -12.66
CA LYS A 380 17.89 -13.45 -11.35
C LYS A 380 17.00 -14.08 -10.27
N ILE A 381 15.76 -14.38 -10.58
CA ILE A 381 14.85 -15.07 -9.66
C ILE A 381 15.41 -16.45 -9.29
N ASP A 382 15.95 -17.23 -10.24
CA ASP A 382 16.53 -18.53 -9.95
C ASP A 382 17.81 -18.44 -9.10
N GLU A 383 18.65 -17.42 -9.33
CA GLU A 383 19.80 -17.12 -8.47
C GLU A 383 19.33 -16.89 -7.02
N TYR A 384 18.35 -16.02 -6.80
CA TYR A 384 17.80 -15.72 -5.45
C TYR A 384 17.14 -16.95 -4.83
N ALA A 385 16.32 -17.68 -5.58
CA ALA A 385 15.64 -18.87 -5.11
C ALA A 385 16.63 -19.99 -4.67
N SER A 386 17.84 -20.01 -5.21
CA SER A 386 18.91 -20.91 -4.77
C SER A 386 19.41 -20.61 -3.36
N LEU A 387 19.26 -19.37 -2.91
CA LEU A 387 19.66 -18.91 -1.56
C LEU A 387 18.61 -19.28 -0.49
N TRP A 388 17.35 -19.41 -0.87
CA TRP A 388 16.24 -19.59 0.09
C TRP A 388 16.31 -20.88 0.89
N ASN A 389 16.92 -21.95 0.35
CA ASN A 389 17.06 -23.25 0.99
C ASN A 389 18.30 -23.35 1.90
N ARG A 390 19.16 -22.33 1.95
CA ARG A 390 20.31 -22.33 2.86
C ARG A 390 19.81 -22.12 4.28
N SER A 391 19.81 -23.19 5.06
CA SER A 391 19.54 -23.16 6.50
C SER A 391 20.36 -22.06 7.17
N SER A 392 19.77 -21.39 8.13
CA SER A 392 20.32 -20.30 8.96
C SER A 392 21.51 -20.69 9.85
N ASN A 393 22.37 -21.62 9.43
CA ASN A 393 23.52 -22.12 10.14
C ASN A 393 24.88 -21.72 9.52
N GLN A 394 24.92 -20.58 8.82
CA GLN A 394 26.23 -19.96 8.54
C GLN A 394 26.20 -18.53 9.07
N ASN A 395 26.72 -18.37 10.28
CA ASN A 395 27.31 -17.12 10.75
C ASN A 395 28.17 -16.57 9.63
N ILE A 396 27.98 -15.31 9.27
CA ILE A 396 28.88 -14.54 8.44
C ILE A 396 30.22 -14.53 9.17
N ALA A 397 31.10 -15.42 8.78
CA ALA A 397 32.51 -15.39 9.19
C ALA A 397 33.11 -14.16 8.52
N SER A 398 33.26 -13.08 9.28
CA SER A 398 34.16 -11.99 8.95
C SER A 398 35.55 -12.58 8.67
N ASN A 399 36.06 -12.32 7.48
CA ASN A 399 37.47 -12.50 7.16
C ASN A 399 38.33 -11.75 8.17
N ASN A 400 39.04 -12.50 9.03
CA ASN A 400 40.35 -12.11 9.50
C ASN A 400 41.14 -13.38 9.77
N GLY A 401 42.28 -13.40 9.15
CA GLY A 401 43.14 -14.53 9.01
C GLY A 401 43.85 -15.03 10.26
N SER A 402 44.35 -16.25 10.12
CA SER A 402 45.53 -16.87 10.76
C SER A 402 45.47 -17.17 12.26
N SER A 403 45.36 -18.41 12.69
CA SER A 403 46.49 -19.30 12.92
C SER A 403 46.12 -20.54 13.73
N LYS A 404 46.84 -21.58 13.48
CA LYS A 404 46.79 -22.96 13.95
C LYS A 404 46.72 -23.17 15.48
N SER A 405 45.98 -24.18 15.94
CA SER A 405 46.46 -25.48 16.40
C SER A 405 45.42 -26.13 17.34
N GLY A 406 45.01 -27.36 17.05
CA GLY A 406 45.46 -28.55 17.81
C GLY A 406 44.42 -29.08 18.80
N GLY A 407 43.87 -30.28 18.53
CA GLY A 407 43.63 -31.30 19.57
C GLY A 407 42.19 -31.61 19.99
N GLY A 408 41.57 -32.67 19.43
CA GLY A 408 41.25 -33.87 20.16
C GLY A 408 39.85 -34.06 20.76
N GLY A 409 39.13 -35.08 20.30
CA GLY A 409 38.19 -35.91 21.09
C GLY A 409 36.71 -35.59 20.97
N GLY A 410 35.88 -36.24 20.19
CA GLY A 410 35.29 -37.53 20.40
C GLY A 410 33.94 -37.47 21.10
N GLY A 411 32.84 -37.81 20.37
CA GLY A 411 31.58 -38.10 21.02
C GLY A 411 30.36 -38.05 20.10
N SER A 412 30.15 -39.13 19.35
CA SER A 412 28.90 -39.38 18.63
C SER A 412 27.71 -39.57 19.55
N SER A 413 26.54 -39.02 19.20
CA SER A 413 25.29 -39.75 19.39
C SER A 413 24.22 -39.25 18.43
N SER A 414 23.86 -40.15 17.56
CA SER A 414 22.72 -40.15 16.66
C SER A 414 21.40 -40.16 17.45
N GLY A 415 20.40 -39.48 16.97
CA GLY A 415 19.03 -39.58 17.49
C GLY A 415 18.05 -39.07 16.46
N GLY A 416 17.38 -40.02 15.85
CA GLY A 416 16.46 -39.92 14.71
C GLY A 416 15.22 -39.08 14.95
N GLY A 417 14.66 -38.67 13.83
CA GLY A 417 13.41 -37.95 13.73
C GLY A 417 12.21 -38.80 14.15
N SER A 418 11.23 -38.15 14.73
CA SER A 418 9.85 -38.62 14.75
C SER A 418 8.95 -37.38 14.80
N SER A 419 8.16 -37.21 13.75
CA SER A 419 7.04 -36.30 13.68
C SER A 419 5.94 -36.84 14.62
N GLY A 420 5.74 -36.18 15.77
CA GLY A 420 4.66 -36.43 16.68
C GLY A 420 4.36 -35.16 17.47
N SER A 421 3.12 -34.94 17.83
CA SER A 421 2.62 -33.91 18.73
C SER A 421 3.35 -33.98 20.08
N GLY A 422 4.56 -33.47 20.11
CA GLY A 422 5.47 -33.56 21.25
C GLY A 422 5.66 -32.22 21.93
N MET A 423 6.16 -32.29 23.17
CA MET A 423 6.58 -31.14 23.97
C MET A 423 8.09 -31.03 23.98
N SER A 424 8.61 -29.82 23.81
CA SER A 424 10.02 -29.48 24.00
C SER A 424 10.28 -29.07 25.44
N ASN A 425 11.47 -29.34 25.99
CA ASN A 425 11.81 -29.00 27.36
C ASN A 425 12.60 -27.69 27.46
N TYR A 426 12.17 -26.79 28.34
CA TYR A 426 12.93 -25.63 28.75
C TYR A 426 13.60 -25.90 30.10
N THR A 427 14.91 -25.62 30.20
CA THR A 427 15.74 -25.97 31.38
C THR A 427 16.58 -24.81 31.94
N ARG A 428 16.48 -23.61 31.34
CA ARG A 428 17.27 -22.44 31.71
C ARG A 428 16.51 -21.53 32.67
N GLY A 429 16.34 -21.96 33.90
CA GLY A 429 15.58 -21.21 34.94
C GLY A 429 14.48 -22.08 35.51
N PRO A 430 13.19 -21.77 35.32
CA PRO A 430 12.10 -22.71 35.57
C PRO A 430 12.20 -23.89 34.60
N VAL A 431 11.87 -25.08 35.07
CA VAL A 431 11.89 -26.29 34.22
C VAL A 431 10.45 -26.63 33.84
N PHE A 432 10.17 -26.62 32.57
CA PHE A 432 8.84 -26.93 32.02
C PHE A 432 8.93 -27.40 30.57
N SER A 433 7.84 -27.90 30.05
CA SER A 433 7.72 -28.27 28.63
C SER A 433 6.74 -27.37 27.91
N TYR A 434 6.99 -27.12 26.64
CA TYR A 434 6.16 -26.30 25.75
C TYR A 434 5.99 -27.02 24.40
N PRO A 435 4.96 -26.74 23.60
CA PRO A 435 4.70 -27.39 22.32
C PRO A 435 5.91 -27.34 21.37
N VAL A 436 6.18 -28.45 20.69
CA VAL A 436 7.21 -28.52 19.63
C VAL A 436 6.85 -27.53 18.52
N GLY A 437 7.86 -26.86 18.02
CA GLY A 437 7.70 -25.81 17.00
C GLY A 437 7.66 -24.39 17.55
N TRP A 438 7.45 -24.21 18.86
CA TRP A 438 7.60 -22.90 19.47
C TRP A 438 9.08 -22.53 19.60
N LYS A 439 9.43 -21.29 19.30
CA LYS A 439 10.82 -20.85 19.22
C LYS A 439 11.26 -20.14 20.49
N VAL A 440 12.36 -20.61 21.09
CA VAL A 440 13.00 -19.94 22.21
C VAL A 440 14.00 -18.88 21.68
N THR A 441 13.87 -17.66 22.17
CA THR A 441 14.81 -16.56 21.91
C THR A 441 15.38 -16.09 23.23
N ASN A 442 16.71 -15.92 23.32
CA ASN A 442 17.34 -15.30 24.49
C ASN A 442 16.82 -13.86 24.64
N ASN A 443 16.89 -13.32 25.85
CA ASN A 443 16.33 -12.01 26.19
C ASN A 443 16.50 -10.99 25.04
N PRO A 444 15.41 -10.63 24.33
CA PRO A 444 15.46 -9.62 23.27
C PRO A 444 15.32 -8.18 23.81
N TYR A 445 15.08 -8.04 25.12
CA TYR A 445 14.86 -6.76 25.79
C TYR A 445 15.96 -6.48 26.82
N PRO A 446 17.11 -5.89 26.41
CA PRO A 446 18.24 -5.62 27.32
C PRO A 446 17.86 -4.73 28.51
N GLN A 447 16.83 -3.89 28.34
CA GLN A 447 16.27 -3.03 29.39
C GLN A 447 15.50 -3.80 30.48
N ILE A 448 15.23 -5.11 30.28
CA ILE A 448 14.62 -6.01 31.26
C ILE A 448 15.64 -7.10 31.62
N PRO A 449 16.68 -6.81 32.42
CA PRO A 449 17.75 -7.76 32.71
C PRO A 449 17.30 -9.08 33.35
N PRO A 450 16.21 -9.11 34.18
CA PRO A 450 15.68 -10.35 34.76
C PRO A 450 15.05 -11.30 33.73
N MET A 451 14.64 -10.83 32.56
CA MET A 451 14.12 -11.69 31.50
C MET A 451 15.27 -12.50 30.91
N LYS A 452 15.15 -13.80 30.84
CA LYS A 452 16.18 -14.69 30.28
C LYS A 452 15.87 -15.13 28.87
N SER A 453 14.60 -15.36 28.59
CA SER A 453 14.14 -15.80 27.28
C SER A 453 12.68 -15.45 27.05
N ILE A 454 12.29 -15.38 25.80
CA ILE A 454 10.90 -15.47 25.38
C ILE A 454 10.72 -16.75 24.56
N ILE A 455 9.49 -17.30 24.60
CA ILE A 455 9.10 -18.47 23.79
C ILE A 455 7.88 -18.04 22.98
N ALA A 456 8.07 -17.95 21.66
CA ALA A 456 6.99 -17.53 20.76
C ALA A 456 5.94 -18.62 20.63
N SER A 457 4.69 -18.28 20.94
CA SER A 457 3.49 -19.09 20.71
C SER A 457 2.58 -18.41 19.69
N PRO A 458 1.62 -19.11 19.10
CA PRO A 458 0.63 -18.49 18.19
C PRO A 458 -0.23 -17.39 18.83
N GLN A 459 -0.35 -17.36 20.16
CA GLN A 459 -1.17 -16.42 20.88
C GLN A 459 -0.36 -15.39 21.70
N GLY A 460 0.95 -15.28 21.47
CA GLY A 460 1.81 -14.35 22.17
C GLY A 460 3.11 -14.98 22.68
N TYR A 461 3.87 -14.22 23.44
CA TYR A 461 5.16 -14.66 23.97
C TYR A 461 5.04 -15.11 25.41
N LEU A 462 5.55 -16.32 25.70
CA LEU A 462 5.84 -16.71 27.08
C LEU A 462 7.14 -16.04 27.48
N GLU A 463 7.17 -15.45 28.66
CA GLU A 463 8.34 -14.77 29.20
C GLU A 463 8.96 -15.59 30.34
N VAL A 464 10.25 -15.79 30.27
CA VAL A 464 11.00 -16.55 31.27
C VAL A 464 11.91 -15.63 32.04
N TYR A 465 11.76 -15.60 33.35
CA TYR A 465 12.46 -14.72 34.26
C TYR A 465 13.39 -15.48 35.20
N GLN A 466 14.51 -14.83 35.53
CA GLN A 466 15.36 -15.14 36.67
C GLN A 466 15.76 -13.83 37.34
N ILE A 467 15.29 -13.63 38.55
CA ILE A 467 15.49 -12.44 39.35
C ILE A 467 16.48 -12.83 40.43
N ASP A 468 17.71 -12.33 40.31
CA ASP A 468 18.80 -12.64 41.23
C ASP A 468 18.77 -11.70 42.44
N GLY A 469 19.35 -12.13 43.56
CA GLY A 469 19.45 -11.34 44.77
C GLY A 469 18.26 -11.44 45.73
N THR A 470 17.29 -12.29 45.46
CA THR A 470 16.17 -12.57 46.38
C THR A 470 15.76 -14.04 46.34
N SER A 471 15.42 -14.59 47.48
CA SER A 471 14.82 -15.94 47.61
C SER A 471 13.31 -15.88 47.92
N ASN A 472 12.73 -14.67 47.94
CA ASN A 472 11.31 -14.46 48.20
C ASN A 472 10.59 -14.18 46.87
N VAL A 473 9.61 -14.99 46.51
CA VAL A 473 8.83 -14.83 45.28
C VAL A 473 8.15 -13.47 45.19
N TRP A 474 7.64 -12.96 46.29
CA TRP A 474 6.91 -11.69 46.32
C TRP A 474 7.83 -10.48 46.19
N ASP A 475 9.04 -10.55 46.73
CA ASP A 475 10.06 -9.50 46.54
C ASP A 475 10.51 -9.48 45.06
N GLY A 476 10.67 -10.66 44.46
CA GLY A 476 10.96 -10.77 43.04
C GLY A 476 9.86 -10.19 42.13
N LEU A 477 8.59 -10.47 42.43
CA LEU A 477 7.47 -9.88 41.71
C LEU A 477 7.37 -8.38 41.91
N ASN A 478 7.57 -7.88 43.13
CA ASN A 478 7.59 -6.43 43.41
C ASN A 478 8.72 -5.73 42.65
N TYR A 479 9.88 -6.37 42.53
CA TYR A 479 10.96 -5.87 41.68
C TYR A 479 10.54 -5.73 40.22
N LEU A 480 9.85 -6.72 39.63
CA LEU A 480 9.31 -6.60 38.29
C LEU A 480 8.29 -5.47 38.16
N VAL A 481 7.40 -5.29 39.17
CA VAL A 481 6.43 -4.18 39.17
C VAL A 481 7.16 -2.82 39.14
N GLN A 482 8.22 -2.64 39.94
CA GLN A 482 9.00 -1.41 39.95
C GLN A 482 9.76 -1.20 38.63
N LEU A 483 10.36 -2.26 38.08
CA LEU A 483 11.10 -2.22 36.82
C LEU A 483 10.21 -1.79 35.67
N TYR A 484 9.04 -2.44 35.51
CA TYR A 484 8.08 -2.08 34.48
C TYR A 484 7.46 -0.70 34.72
N GLY A 485 7.26 -0.33 35.98
CA GLY A 485 6.82 1.02 36.35
C GLY A 485 7.79 2.11 35.90
N SER A 486 9.11 1.86 35.98
CA SER A 486 10.13 2.80 35.48
C SER A 486 10.14 2.96 33.96
N MET A 487 9.53 2.02 33.24
CA MET A 487 9.33 2.04 31.78
C MET A 487 7.94 2.57 31.36
N GLY A 488 7.18 3.13 32.30
CA GLY A 488 5.85 3.70 32.02
C GLY A 488 4.72 2.65 31.91
N MET A 489 4.94 1.43 32.39
CA MET A 489 3.93 0.36 32.44
C MET A 489 3.55 0.06 33.88
N SER A 490 2.29 -0.23 34.15
CA SER A 490 1.85 -0.70 35.46
C SER A 490 1.51 -2.19 35.44
N ILE A 491 1.95 -2.91 36.46
CA ILE A 491 1.63 -4.32 36.65
C ILE A 491 0.75 -4.44 37.90
N SER A 492 -0.39 -5.10 37.74
CA SER A 492 -1.22 -5.57 38.85
C SER A 492 -1.24 -7.09 38.87
N TYR A 493 -1.19 -7.70 40.04
CA TYR A 493 -1.27 -9.16 40.17
C TYR A 493 -1.96 -9.59 41.47
N GLN A 494 -2.48 -10.79 41.45
CA GLN A 494 -3.02 -11.48 42.63
C GLN A 494 -2.59 -12.94 42.66
N ARG A 495 -2.45 -13.49 43.84
CA ARG A 495 -2.15 -14.91 44.05
C ARG A 495 -3.36 -15.75 43.61
N SER A 496 -3.12 -16.76 42.78
CA SER A 496 -4.18 -17.66 42.27
C SER A 496 -4.02 -19.10 42.74
N GLY A 497 -2.89 -19.45 43.40
CA GLY A 497 -2.67 -20.80 43.92
C GLY A 497 -1.21 -21.18 44.05
N SER A 498 -0.95 -22.48 44.08
CA SER A 498 0.41 -23.05 44.01
C SER A 498 0.40 -24.40 43.30
N TYR A 499 1.47 -24.75 42.62
CA TYR A 499 1.67 -26.00 41.92
C TYR A 499 3.15 -26.40 41.88
N ASN A 500 3.50 -27.58 42.32
CA ASN A 500 4.87 -28.13 42.33
C ASN A 500 5.93 -27.15 42.88
N GLY A 501 5.61 -26.47 44.00
CA GLY A 501 6.50 -25.50 44.62
C GLY A 501 6.56 -24.12 43.95
N TYR A 502 5.81 -23.90 42.89
CA TYR A 502 5.58 -22.61 42.28
C TYR A 502 4.39 -21.91 42.90
N SER A 503 4.53 -20.61 43.16
CA SER A 503 3.41 -19.73 43.43
C SER A 503 2.75 -19.35 42.12
N LEU A 504 1.47 -19.60 41.94
CA LEU A 504 0.69 -19.20 40.78
C LEU A 504 0.07 -17.83 41.03
N VAL A 505 0.18 -16.97 40.02
CA VAL A 505 -0.35 -15.60 40.04
C VAL A 505 -1.12 -15.32 38.75
N THR A 506 -2.15 -14.52 38.85
CA THR A 506 -2.83 -13.92 37.70
C THR A 506 -2.59 -12.42 37.75
N GLY A 507 -2.38 -11.81 36.62
CA GLY A 507 -2.08 -10.38 36.58
C GLY A 507 -2.45 -9.73 35.26
N ALA A 508 -2.25 -8.43 35.23
CA ALA A 508 -2.39 -7.62 34.02
C ALA A 508 -1.29 -6.56 33.98
N THR A 509 -0.81 -6.31 32.79
CA THR A 509 0.11 -5.22 32.47
C THR A 509 -0.67 -4.15 31.72
N THR A 510 -0.59 -2.90 32.19
CA THR A 510 -1.20 -1.74 31.54
C THR A 510 -0.10 -0.84 31.00
N ASN A 511 -0.12 -0.51 29.74
CA ASN A 511 0.85 0.39 29.11
C ASN A 511 0.50 1.88 29.36
N SER A 512 1.36 2.78 28.93
CA SER A 512 1.19 4.24 29.10
C SER A 512 -0.05 4.79 28.38
N SER A 513 -0.60 4.07 27.40
CA SER A 513 -1.86 4.41 26.71
C SER A 513 -3.12 3.84 27.36
N GLY A 514 -2.97 3.14 28.49
CA GLY A 514 -4.09 2.54 29.23
C GLY A 514 -4.57 1.18 28.70
N GLN A 515 -3.89 0.62 27.71
CA GLN A 515 -4.21 -0.73 27.21
C GLN A 515 -3.75 -1.79 28.22
N GLN A 516 -4.60 -2.77 28.46
CA GLN A 516 -4.38 -3.81 29.46
C GLN A 516 -4.25 -5.19 28.81
N ALA A 517 -3.17 -5.90 29.11
CA ALA A 517 -2.93 -7.28 28.72
C ALA A 517 -2.90 -8.19 29.95
N GLY A 518 -3.81 -9.15 30.01
CA GLY A 518 -3.85 -10.15 31.06
C GLY A 518 -2.80 -11.25 30.88
N TRP A 519 -2.31 -11.78 31.99
CA TRP A 519 -1.36 -12.89 31.99
C TRP A 519 -1.53 -13.79 33.22
N VAL A 520 -0.97 -14.98 33.14
CA VAL A 520 -0.83 -15.91 34.26
C VAL A 520 0.64 -16.25 34.44
N GLY A 521 1.11 -16.36 35.67
CA GLY A 521 2.51 -16.59 35.98
C GLY A 521 2.70 -17.71 37.01
N ALA A 522 3.84 -18.39 36.94
CA ALA A 522 4.31 -19.36 37.91
C ALA A 522 5.74 -18.98 38.34
N PHE A 523 5.93 -18.69 39.63
CA PHE A 523 7.18 -18.22 40.18
C PHE A 523 7.63 -19.10 41.36
N ARG A 524 8.95 -19.41 41.42
CA ARG A 524 9.54 -20.22 42.50
C ARG A 524 10.89 -19.69 42.93
N ALA A 525 11.17 -19.74 44.22
CA ALA A 525 12.51 -19.50 44.76
C ALA A 525 13.46 -20.66 44.35
N LYS A 526 14.66 -20.30 43.90
CA LYS A 526 15.72 -21.23 43.52
C LYS A 526 17.07 -20.68 43.98
N GLY A 527 17.54 -21.13 45.15
CA GLY A 527 18.72 -20.53 45.79
C GLY A 527 18.48 -19.07 46.14
N ASN A 528 19.40 -18.18 45.78
CA ASN A 528 19.29 -16.73 45.94
C ASN A 528 18.67 -16.03 44.71
N SER A 529 17.79 -16.71 44.01
CA SER A 529 17.07 -16.18 42.85
C SER A 529 15.60 -16.61 42.85
N VAL A 530 14.76 -15.85 42.19
CA VAL A 530 13.39 -16.24 41.87
C VAL A 530 13.33 -16.51 40.38
N VAL A 531 12.89 -17.72 40.01
CA VAL A 531 12.67 -18.09 38.60
C VAL A 531 11.18 -18.10 38.30
N GLY A 532 10.80 -17.60 37.11
CA GLY A 532 9.40 -17.46 36.76
C GLY A 532 9.13 -17.68 35.29
N LEU A 533 7.89 -18.08 35.02
CA LEU A 533 7.30 -18.21 33.70
C LEU A 533 6.00 -17.39 33.69
N VAL A 534 5.88 -16.47 32.73
CA VAL A 534 4.67 -15.67 32.49
C VAL A 534 4.10 -16.08 31.13
N ILE A 535 2.81 -16.33 31.06
CA ILE A 535 2.08 -16.76 29.88
C ILE A 535 0.94 -15.77 29.65
N PRO A 536 0.79 -15.17 28.44
CA PRO A 536 -0.36 -14.33 28.11
C PRO A 536 -1.70 -15.03 28.34
N ALA A 537 -2.68 -14.27 28.83
CA ALA A 537 -4.03 -14.79 29.02
C ALA A 537 -4.68 -15.12 27.69
N GLY A 538 -4.86 -16.21 27.22
CA GLY A 538 -5.39 -16.59 25.91
C GLY A 538 -4.55 -17.66 25.21
N VAL A 539 -3.40 -18.02 25.77
CA VAL A 539 -2.64 -19.18 25.30
C VAL A 539 -3.37 -20.45 25.72
N SER A 540 -3.93 -21.17 24.74
CA SER A 540 -4.78 -22.35 24.97
C SER A 540 -4.06 -23.51 25.68
N GLN A 541 -2.72 -23.59 25.57
CA GLN A 541 -1.88 -24.62 26.17
C GLN A 541 -1.40 -24.29 27.59
N THR A 542 -1.85 -23.20 28.20
CA THR A 542 -1.39 -22.74 29.53
C THR A 542 -1.47 -23.83 30.60
N GLN A 543 -2.59 -24.55 30.72
CA GLN A 543 -2.73 -25.63 31.69
C GLN A 543 -1.78 -26.81 31.41
N GLN A 544 -1.62 -27.17 30.14
CA GLN A 544 -0.69 -28.22 29.71
C GLN A 544 0.75 -27.86 30.06
N ILE A 545 1.15 -26.61 29.81
CA ILE A 545 2.51 -26.12 30.13
C ILE A 545 2.72 -26.11 31.64
N PHE A 546 1.77 -25.58 32.41
CA PHE A 546 1.89 -25.53 33.89
C PHE A 546 1.92 -26.94 34.51
N SER A 547 1.21 -27.93 33.97
CA SER A 547 1.27 -29.32 34.44
C SER A 547 2.65 -29.96 34.30
N THR A 548 3.54 -29.38 33.47
CA THR A 548 4.92 -29.88 33.26
C THR A 548 5.98 -29.17 34.11
N LEU A 549 5.62 -28.17 34.93
CA LEU A 549 6.52 -27.46 35.85
C LEU A 549 7.17 -28.44 36.86
N LYS A 550 8.51 -28.39 36.98
CA LYS A 550 9.33 -29.24 37.83
C LYS A 550 10.23 -28.45 38.80
#